data_9f70b7d66cf8f1a613d18343a3618619
#
_entry.id   9f70b7d66cf8f1a613d18343a3618619
#
_cell.length_a   1.000
_cell.length_b   1.000
_cell.length_c   1.000
_cell.angle_alpha   90.00
_cell.angle_beta   90.00
_cell.angle_gamma   90.00
#
_symmetry.space_group_name_H-M   'P 1'
#
loop_
_entity.id
_entity.type
_entity.pdbx_description
1 polymer ?
#
loop_
_entity_poly.entity_id
_entity_poly.type
_entity_poly.pdbx_seq_one_letter_code
_entity_poly.pdbx_strand_id
1 'polypeptide(L)'
;SILGTLSDLPFNSFLSQSTDETMSFIAILKSRTVMENVIVKFDLINFYAVENIEDAFETLTDNIQFDVEEEGTIRISAFVATSWLHLEEEEELAKNLSADLANYFVEQLDIINSKLKSEKAKQHRKFIENRYYQNIEDLAKVEDRLQLFQEDHNTVALPEQITAIIQVATELVS
;
A
#
# COMPACT_ATOMS: atom_id res chain seq x y z
N SER A 1 9.37 37.00 12.41
CA SER A 1 9.78 36.24 11.23
C SER A 1 8.75 35.13 10.98
N ILE A 2 7.80 35.39 10.07
CA ILE A 2 6.60 34.52 9.82
C ILE A 2 6.91 33.43 8.76
N LEU A 3 8.16 33.20 8.41
CA LEU A 3 8.59 32.28 7.35
C LEU A 3 8.94 30.87 7.84
N GLY A 4 8.75 30.56 9.13
CA GLY A 4 9.12 29.28 9.72
C GLY A 4 8.02 28.21 9.82
N THR A 5 6.76 28.52 9.49
CA THR A 5 5.61 27.62 9.76
C THR A 5 4.96 27.00 8.50
N LEU A 6 5.55 27.17 7.33
CA LEU A 6 5.03 26.57 6.09
C LEU A 6 5.45 25.11 5.88
N SER A 7 6.43 24.62 6.66
CA SER A 7 6.87 23.21 6.59
C SER A 7 5.95 22.22 7.33
N ASP A 8 5.08 22.71 8.22
CA ASP A 8 4.21 21.86 9.06
C ASP A 8 2.76 21.78 8.54
N LEU A 9 2.50 22.25 7.32
CA LEU A 9 1.17 22.13 6.75
C LEU A 9 0.92 20.69 6.27
N PRO A 10 -0.29 20.12 6.54
CA PRO A 10 -0.64 18.76 6.11
C PRO A 10 -0.61 18.56 4.59
N PHE A 11 -0.48 19.64 3.82
CA PHE A 11 -0.32 19.62 2.38
C PHE A 11 1.01 19.02 1.92
N ASN A 12 2.11 19.24 2.65
CA ASN A 12 3.41 18.63 2.33
C ASN A 12 3.42 17.12 2.56
N SER A 13 2.70 16.63 3.56
CA SER A 13 2.56 15.19 3.79
C SER A 13 1.71 14.51 2.71
N PHE A 14 0.72 15.22 2.15
CA PHE A 14 -0.09 14.71 1.05
C PHE A 14 0.70 14.61 -0.26
N LEU A 15 1.52 15.61 -0.58
CA LEU A 15 2.38 15.59 -1.77
C LEU A 15 3.49 14.53 -1.68
N SER A 16 4.10 14.36 -0.51
CA SER A 16 5.10 13.31 -0.31
C SER A 16 4.50 11.91 -0.41
N GLN A 17 3.30 11.71 0.10
CA GLN A 17 2.60 10.43 0.03
C GLN A 17 2.21 10.05 -1.40
N SER A 18 1.77 11.01 -2.23
CA SER A 18 1.46 10.77 -3.65
C SER A 18 2.70 10.38 -4.45
N THR A 19 3.85 11.00 -4.16
CA THR A 19 5.13 10.68 -4.80
C THR A 19 5.61 9.28 -4.43
N ASP A 20 5.49 8.90 -3.15
CA ASP A 20 5.88 7.57 -2.67
C ASP A 20 5.01 6.45 -3.28
N GLU A 21 3.70 6.69 -3.43
CA GLU A 21 2.80 5.75 -4.10
C GLU A 21 3.14 5.60 -5.58
N THR A 22 3.40 6.70 -6.28
CA THR A 22 3.78 6.70 -7.69
C THR A 22 5.10 5.95 -7.92
N MET A 23 6.10 6.18 -7.06
CA MET A 23 7.36 5.44 -7.12
C MET A 23 7.18 3.93 -6.85
N SER A 24 6.25 3.59 -5.94
CA SER A 24 5.90 2.18 -5.68
C SER A 24 5.27 1.51 -6.91
N PHE A 25 4.42 2.22 -7.65
CA PHE A 25 3.84 1.70 -8.89
C PHE A 25 4.90 1.49 -9.97
N ILE A 26 5.85 2.41 -10.14
CA ILE A 26 6.95 2.24 -11.07
C ILE A 26 7.82 1.03 -10.67
N ALA A 27 8.09 0.86 -9.37
CA ALA A 27 8.84 -0.31 -8.91
C ALA A 27 8.11 -1.63 -9.22
N ILE A 28 6.77 -1.65 -9.12
CA ILE A 28 5.95 -2.80 -9.52
C ILE A 28 6.06 -3.04 -11.03
N LEU A 29 5.89 -1.99 -11.84
CA LEU A 29 5.95 -2.08 -13.31
C LEU A 29 7.31 -2.57 -13.80
N LYS A 30 8.40 -2.14 -13.18
CA LYS A 30 9.77 -2.58 -13.46
C LYS A 30 10.14 -3.92 -12.83
N SER A 31 9.23 -4.52 -12.05
CA SER A 31 9.53 -5.80 -11.39
C SER A 31 9.70 -6.93 -12.42
N ARG A 32 10.60 -7.85 -12.11
CA ARG A 32 10.86 -9.02 -12.92
C ARG A 32 9.58 -9.79 -13.28
N THR A 33 8.68 -9.94 -12.30
CA THR A 33 7.42 -10.67 -12.50
C THR A 33 6.54 -10.04 -13.57
N VAL A 34 6.41 -8.70 -13.57
CA VAL A 34 5.61 -7.99 -14.59
C VAL A 34 6.26 -8.10 -15.95
N MET A 35 7.57 -7.87 -16.03
CA MET A 35 8.31 -7.95 -17.29
C MET A 35 8.25 -9.36 -17.90
N GLU A 36 8.44 -10.40 -17.11
CA GLU A 36 8.31 -11.80 -17.56
C GLU A 36 6.89 -12.12 -18.04
N ASN A 37 5.85 -11.63 -17.34
CA ASN A 37 4.46 -11.81 -17.78
C ASN A 37 4.20 -11.15 -19.13
N VAL A 38 4.77 -9.98 -19.37
CA VAL A 38 4.69 -9.27 -20.66
C VAL A 38 5.41 -10.06 -21.75
N ILE A 39 6.63 -10.52 -21.50
CA ILE A 39 7.44 -11.31 -22.45
C ILE A 39 6.68 -12.56 -22.86
N VAL A 40 6.12 -13.28 -21.91
CA VAL A 40 5.37 -14.53 -22.18
C VAL A 40 4.04 -14.22 -22.90
N LYS A 41 3.32 -13.18 -22.49
CA LYS A 41 2.01 -12.83 -23.06
C LYS A 41 2.10 -12.47 -24.53
N PHE A 42 3.14 -11.75 -24.94
CA PHE A 42 3.31 -11.26 -26.31
C PHE A 42 4.34 -12.04 -27.11
N ASP A 43 4.84 -13.16 -26.55
CA ASP A 43 5.86 -14.01 -27.20
C ASP A 43 7.07 -13.21 -27.68
N LEU A 44 7.56 -12.31 -26.80
CA LEU A 44 8.61 -11.36 -27.17
C LEU A 44 9.96 -12.03 -27.43
N ILE A 45 10.20 -13.25 -26.97
CA ILE A 45 11.38 -14.02 -27.30
C ILE A 45 11.44 -14.23 -28.82
N ASN A 46 10.35 -14.70 -29.42
CA ASN A 46 10.25 -14.89 -30.87
C ASN A 46 10.18 -13.54 -31.61
N PHE A 47 9.45 -12.57 -31.05
CA PHE A 47 9.33 -11.26 -31.68
C PHE A 47 10.66 -10.50 -31.78
N TYR A 48 11.48 -10.54 -30.72
CA TYR A 48 12.82 -9.94 -30.73
C TYR A 48 13.89 -10.83 -31.36
N ALA A 49 13.54 -12.05 -31.72
CA ALA A 49 14.47 -13.06 -32.27
C ALA A 49 15.68 -13.30 -31.36
N VAL A 50 15.45 -13.36 -30.03
CA VAL A 50 16.46 -13.62 -29.01
C VAL A 50 16.43 -15.07 -28.54
N GLU A 51 17.52 -15.56 -27.92
CA GLU A 51 17.66 -16.98 -27.60
C GLU A 51 16.96 -17.38 -26.29
N ASN A 52 16.81 -16.43 -25.35
CA ASN A 52 16.33 -16.72 -24.02
C ASN A 52 15.53 -15.54 -23.41
N ILE A 53 14.92 -15.81 -22.27
CA ILE A 53 14.07 -14.82 -21.56
C ILE A 53 14.88 -13.64 -20.98
N GLU A 54 16.17 -13.85 -20.66
CA GLU A 54 17.01 -12.79 -20.11
C GLU A 54 17.32 -11.74 -21.18
N ASP A 55 17.65 -12.18 -22.39
CA ASP A 55 17.87 -11.28 -23.52
C ASP A 55 16.59 -10.55 -23.93
N ALA A 56 15.43 -11.23 -23.84
CA ALA A 56 14.13 -10.62 -24.07
C ALA A 56 13.80 -9.57 -22.98
N PHE A 57 14.19 -9.85 -21.71
CA PHE A 57 14.01 -8.93 -20.60
C PHE A 57 14.86 -7.65 -20.79
N GLU A 58 16.12 -7.80 -21.16
CA GLU A 58 17.00 -6.67 -21.44
C GLU A 58 16.46 -5.82 -22.59
N THR A 59 16.09 -6.46 -23.71
CA THR A 59 15.51 -5.79 -24.87
C THR A 59 14.20 -5.08 -24.53
N LEU A 60 13.31 -5.71 -23.76
CA LEU A 60 12.06 -5.09 -23.34
C LEU A 60 12.32 -3.89 -22.41
N THR A 61 13.30 -4.01 -21.50
CA THR A 61 13.66 -2.92 -20.59
C THR A 61 14.11 -1.68 -21.35
N ASP A 62 14.86 -1.85 -22.44
CA ASP A 62 15.32 -0.75 -23.31
C ASP A 62 14.17 -0.14 -24.13
N ASN A 63 13.15 -0.95 -24.44
CA ASN A 63 12.01 -0.54 -25.27
C ASN A 63 10.80 -0.02 -24.47
N ILE A 64 10.85 -0.06 -23.13
CA ILE A 64 9.78 0.46 -22.25
C ILE A 64 10.30 1.59 -21.39
N GLN A 65 9.56 2.70 -21.39
CA GLN A 65 9.85 3.84 -20.55
C GLN A 65 8.67 4.15 -19.60
N PHE A 66 8.98 4.40 -18.34
CA PHE A 66 8.02 4.82 -17.32
C PHE A 66 8.44 6.19 -16.79
N ASP A 67 7.66 7.21 -17.09
CA ASP A 67 7.91 8.58 -16.67
C ASP A 67 6.85 9.03 -15.67
N VAL A 68 7.27 9.81 -14.67
CA VAL A 68 6.36 10.48 -13.72
C VAL A 68 6.21 11.92 -14.17
N GLU A 69 4.97 12.33 -14.39
CA GLU A 69 4.65 13.71 -14.69
C GLU A 69 4.44 14.54 -13.42
N GLU A 70 4.51 15.86 -13.54
CA GLU A 70 4.39 16.80 -12.41
C GLU A 70 3.10 16.61 -11.60
N GLU A 71 2.03 16.13 -12.25
CA GLU A 71 0.73 15.88 -11.64
C GLU A 71 0.65 14.52 -10.89
N GLY A 72 1.75 13.75 -10.84
CA GLY A 72 1.79 12.42 -10.22
C GLY A 72 1.22 11.31 -11.11
N THR A 73 0.95 11.59 -12.38
CA THR A 73 0.55 10.57 -13.37
C THR A 73 1.77 9.82 -13.90
N ILE A 74 1.56 8.54 -14.24
CA ILE A 74 2.60 7.70 -14.83
C ILE A 74 2.32 7.58 -16.32
N ARG A 75 3.30 7.98 -17.12
CA ARG A 75 3.30 7.74 -18.56
C ARG A 75 4.04 6.45 -18.85
N ILE A 76 3.41 5.55 -19.59
CA ILE A 76 4.02 4.31 -20.08
C ILE A 76 4.21 4.46 -21.59
N SER A 77 5.45 4.38 -22.05
CA SER A 77 5.80 4.46 -23.47
C SER A 77 6.44 3.15 -23.91
N ALA A 78 5.83 2.50 -24.87
CA ALA A 78 6.36 1.27 -25.48
C ALA A 78 6.86 1.56 -26.89
N PHE A 79 8.09 1.17 -27.17
CA PHE A 79 8.72 1.34 -28.46
C PHE A 79 8.81 -0.02 -29.15
N VAL A 80 8.25 -0.10 -30.34
CA VAL A 80 8.30 -1.28 -31.19
C VAL A 80 9.02 -0.92 -32.49
N ALA A 81 10.18 -1.54 -32.72
CA ALA A 81 10.94 -1.28 -33.92
C ALA A 81 10.24 -1.89 -35.15
N THR A 82 10.14 -1.12 -36.22
CA THR A 82 9.71 -1.58 -37.53
C THR A 82 10.91 -1.74 -38.47
N SER A 83 10.75 -2.55 -39.50
CA SER A 83 11.76 -2.66 -40.55
C SER A 83 11.99 -1.30 -41.22
N TRP A 84 13.24 -1.00 -41.62
CA TRP A 84 13.58 0.25 -42.30
C TRP A 84 12.85 0.44 -43.64
N LEU A 85 12.22 -0.61 -44.17
CA LEU A 85 11.53 -0.59 -45.48
C LEU A 85 10.10 -0.02 -45.40
N HIS A 86 9.59 0.31 -44.19
CA HIS A 86 8.29 0.98 -43.92
C HIS A 86 7.14 0.43 -44.80
N LEU A 87 6.78 -0.84 -44.64
CA LEU A 87 5.53 -1.35 -45.15
C LEU A 87 4.40 -0.83 -44.25
N GLU A 88 3.35 -0.21 -44.78
CA GLU A 88 2.23 0.33 -44.04
C GLU A 88 1.59 -0.69 -43.06
N GLU A 89 1.53 -1.96 -43.49
CA GLU A 89 1.01 -3.06 -42.69
C GLU A 89 1.89 -3.36 -41.46
N GLU A 90 3.21 -3.29 -41.58
CA GLU A 90 4.14 -3.49 -40.44
C GLU A 90 4.08 -2.32 -39.45
N GLU A 91 3.88 -1.10 -39.94
CA GLU A 91 3.73 0.08 -39.09
C GLU A 91 2.43 0.02 -38.24
N GLU A 92 1.33 -0.44 -38.85
CA GLU A 92 0.06 -0.59 -38.13
C GLU A 92 0.13 -1.70 -37.07
N LEU A 93 0.77 -2.83 -37.42
CA LEU A 93 1.01 -3.91 -36.46
C LEU A 93 1.89 -3.46 -35.29
N ALA A 94 2.95 -2.68 -35.53
CA ALA A 94 3.83 -2.17 -34.51
C ALA A 94 3.11 -1.17 -33.60
N LYS A 95 2.27 -0.31 -34.14
CA LYS A 95 1.43 0.63 -33.35
C LYS A 95 0.46 -0.12 -32.44
N ASN A 96 -0.21 -1.14 -32.99
CA ASN A 96 -1.14 -1.95 -32.21
C ASN A 96 -0.41 -2.69 -31.09
N LEU A 97 0.72 -3.35 -31.40
CA LEU A 97 1.53 -4.04 -30.40
C LEU A 97 2.04 -3.10 -29.32
N SER A 98 2.49 -1.88 -29.69
CA SER A 98 2.93 -0.85 -28.76
C SER A 98 1.83 -0.45 -27.79
N ALA A 99 0.61 -0.22 -28.31
CA ALA A 99 -0.57 0.10 -27.51
C ALA A 99 -0.96 -1.08 -26.61
N ASP A 100 -0.96 -2.30 -27.12
CA ASP A 100 -1.32 -3.49 -26.36
C ASP A 100 -0.32 -3.77 -25.23
N LEU A 101 0.98 -3.59 -25.49
CA LEU A 101 2.02 -3.66 -24.47
C LEU A 101 1.78 -2.65 -23.34
N ALA A 102 1.56 -1.37 -23.69
CA ALA A 102 1.32 -0.33 -22.70
C ALA A 102 0.05 -0.62 -21.87
N ASN A 103 -1.04 -1.03 -22.50
CA ASN A 103 -2.28 -1.40 -21.84
C ASN A 103 -2.10 -2.62 -20.91
N TYR A 104 -1.34 -3.61 -21.33
CA TYR A 104 -1.08 -4.80 -20.52
C TYR A 104 -0.24 -4.48 -19.28
N PHE A 105 0.70 -3.54 -19.35
CA PHE A 105 1.40 -3.03 -18.16
C PHE A 105 0.44 -2.41 -17.16
N VAL A 106 -0.55 -1.65 -17.60
CA VAL A 106 -1.60 -1.08 -16.73
C VAL A 106 -2.43 -2.20 -16.10
N GLU A 107 -2.82 -3.22 -16.87
CA GLU A 107 -3.55 -4.37 -16.36
C GLU A 107 -2.75 -5.13 -15.29
N GLN A 108 -1.46 -5.39 -15.54
CA GLN A 108 -0.57 -6.04 -14.56
C GLN A 108 -0.41 -5.21 -13.29
N LEU A 109 -0.31 -3.89 -13.42
CA LEU A 109 -0.26 -2.98 -12.27
C LEU A 109 -1.52 -3.09 -11.41
N ASP A 110 -2.70 -3.09 -12.03
CA ASP A 110 -3.98 -3.21 -11.31
C ASP A 110 -4.10 -4.56 -10.58
N ILE A 111 -3.76 -5.66 -11.24
CA ILE A 111 -3.77 -7.00 -10.65
C ILE A 111 -2.86 -7.06 -9.41
N ILE A 112 -1.62 -6.60 -9.54
CA ILE A 112 -0.65 -6.66 -8.45
C ILE A 112 -1.02 -5.71 -7.32
N ASN A 113 -1.45 -4.49 -7.63
CA ASN A 113 -1.89 -3.51 -6.63
C ASN A 113 -3.11 -4.01 -5.84
N SER A 114 -4.10 -4.59 -6.51
CA SER A 114 -5.27 -5.20 -5.88
C SER A 114 -4.88 -6.36 -4.97
N LYS A 115 -3.94 -7.21 -5.40
CA LYS A 115 -3.40 -8.30 -4.57
C LYS A 115 -2.69 -7.76 -3.33
N LEU A 116 -1.80 -6.76 -3.49
CA LEU A 116 -1.08 -6.14 -2.37
C LEU A 116 -2.03 -5.47 -1.37
N LYS A 117 -3.06 -4.76 -1.83
CA LYS A 117 -4.10 -4.17 -0.98
C LYS A 117 -4.86 -5.24 -0.19
N SER A 118 -5.25 -6.33 -0.85
CA SER A 118 -5.91 -7.46 -0.20
C SER A 118 -5.04 -8.13 0.87
N GLU A 119 -3.75 -8.35 0.57
CA GLU A 119 -2.81 -8.92 1.55
C GLU A 119 -2.59 -7.99 2.76
N LYS A 120 -2.41 -6.69 2.54
CA LYS A 120 -2.32 -5.70 3.62
C LYS A 120 -3.58 -5.71 4.49
N ALA A 121 -4.77 -5.73 3.88
CA ALA A 121 -6.03 -5.78 4.62
C ALA A 121 -6.16 -7.04 5.47
N LYS A 122 -5.75 -8.21 4.95
CA LYS A 122 -5.72 -9.47 5.71
C LYS A 122 -4.76 -9.41 6.90
N GLN A 123 -3.56 -8.86 6.69
CA GLN A 123 -2.57 -8.70 7.76
C GLN A 123 -3.07 -7.75 8.85
N HIS A 124 -3.68 -6.62 8.47
CA HIS A 124 -4.29 -5.68 9.41
C HIS A 124 -5.41 -6.33 10.22
N ARG A 125 -6.30 -7.07 9.57
CA ARG A 125 -7.38 -7.79 10.26
C ARG A 125 -6.81 -8.77 11.28
N LYS A 126 -5.81 -9.57 10.89
CA LYS A 126 -5.17 -10.53 11.79
C LYS A 126 -4.47 -9.85 12.97
N PHE A 127 -3.82 -8.71 12.72
CA PHE A 127 -3.21 -7.92 13.79
C PHE A 127 -4.24 -7.41 14.78
N ILE A 128 -5.36 -6.82 14.30
CA ILE A 128 -6.44 -6.32 15.16
C ILE A 128 -7.08 -7.46 15.96
N GLU A 129 -7.32 -8.61 15.32
CA GLU A 129 -7.86 -9.81 15.97
C GLU A 129 -6.95 -10.29 17.11
N ASN A 130 -5.66 -10.40 16.87
CA ASN A 130 -4.70 -10.76 17.90
C ASN A 130 -4.68 -9.75 19.06
N ARG A 131 -4.71 -8.44 18.75
CA ARG A 131 -4.75 -7.38 19.78
C ARG A 131 -6.04 -7.40 20.58
N TYR A 132 -7.14 -7.73 19.94
CA TYR A 132 -8.42 -7.88 20.62
C TYR A 132 -8.38 -9.00 21.65
N TYR A 133 -7.89 -10.19 21.30
CA TYR A 133 -7.75 -11.30 22.25
C TYR A 133 -6.76 -11.02 23.37
N GLN A 134 -5.64 -10.38 23.06
CA GLN A 134 -4.70 -9.92 24.09
C GLN A 134 -5.35 -8.96 25.08
N ASN A 135 -6.10 -7.98 24.58
CA ASN A 135 -6.78 -7.01 25.45
C ASN A 135 -7.84 -7.69 26.35
N ILE A 136 -8.58 -8.68 25.86
CA ILE A 136 -9.50 -9.47 26.70
C ILE A 136 -8.76 -10.20 27.80
N GLU A 137 -7.64 -10.86 27.47
CA GLU A 137 -6.82 -11.55 28.49
C GLU A 137 -6.24 -10.59 29.51
N ASP A 138 -5.72 -9.45 29.06
CA ASP A 138 -5.16 -8.43 29.95
C ASP A 138 -6.25 -7.79 30.83
N LEU A 139 -7.45 -7.58 30.29
CA LEU A 139 -8.60 -7.09 31.06
C LEU A 139 -8.96 -8.09 32.18
N ALA A 140 -9.10 -9.37 31.85
CA ALA A 140 -9.38 -10.40 32.85
C ALA A 140 -8.34 -10.43 33.97
N LYS A 141 -7.04 -10.33 33.62
CA LYS A 141 -5.96 -10.25 34.63
C LYS A 141 -6.05 -9.02 35.53
N VAL A 142 -6.49 -7.89 34.96
CA VAL A 142 -6.66 -6.65 35.74
C VAL A 142 -7.87 -6.73 36.64
N GLU A 143 -8.97 -7.32 36.17
CA GLU A 143 -10.18 -7.57 36.96
C GLU A 143 -9.89 -8.51 38.15
N ASP A 144 -9.16 -9.61 37.93
CA ASP A 144 -8.72 -10.53 38.98
C ASP A 144 -7.86 -9.82 40.04
N ARG A 145 -6.93 -8.98 39.59
CA ARG A 145 -6.09 -8.18 40.53
C ARG A 145 -6.90 -7.17 41.31
N LEU A 146 -7.87 -6.53 40.67
CA LEU A 146 -8.77 -5.59 41.30
C LEU A 146 -9.61 -6.27 42.39
N GLN A 147 -10.15 -7.45 42.08
CA GLN A 147 -10.89 -8.27 43.00
C GLN A 147 -10.04 -8.65 44.25
N LEU A 148 -8.83 -9.19 44.02
CA LEU A 148 -7.90 -9.52 45.11
C LEU A 148 -7.55 -8.29 45.96
N PHE A 149 -7.32 -7.15 45.34
CA PHE A 149 -7.05 -5.89 46.06
C PHE A 149 -8.25 -5.48 46.93
N GLN A 150 -9.47 -5.57 46.41
CA GLN A 150 -10.70 -5.27 47.14
C GLN A 150 -10.93 -6.20 48.34
N GLU A 151 -10.67 -7.51 48.17
CA GLU A 151 -10.78 -8.53 49.20
C GLU A 151 -9.76 -8.28 50.35
N ASP A 152 -8.48 -8.00 49.95
CA ASP A 152 -7.38 -7.81 50.93
C ASP A 152 -7.53 -6.51 51.74
N HIS A 153 -8.13 -5.48 51.14
CA HIS A 153 -8.30 -4.18 51.80
C HIS A 153 -9.71 -3.94 52.35
N ASN A 154 -10.59 -4.92 52.36
CA ASN A 154 -11.99 -4.80 52.79
C ASN A 154 -12.76 -3.62 52.14
N THR A 155 -12.36 -3.20 50.94
CA THR A 155 -12.92 -2.05 50.25
C THR A 155 -14.00 -2.48 49.25
N VAL A 156 -15.04 -3.19 49.73
CA VAL A 156 -16.07 -3.80 48.87
C VAL A 156 -17.00 -2.78 48.18
N ALA A 157 -16.95 -1.49 48.55
CA ALA A 157 -17.83 -0.50 47.93
C ALA A 157 -17.25 0.93 47.99
N LEU A 158 -16.20 1.20 47.20
CA LEU A 158 -15.72 2.60 47.06
C LEU A 158 -16.82 3.62 46.69
N PRO A 159 -17.73 3.35 45.73
CA PRO A 159 -18.84 4.28 45.45
C PRO A 159 -19.81 4.50 46.60
N GLU A 160 -20.14 3.43 47.33
CA GLU A 160 -21.06 3.48 48.47
C GLU A 160 -20.41 4.14 49.71
N GLN A 161 -19.12 3.88 49.94
CA GLN A 161 -18.35 4.55 51.01
C GLN A 161 -18.17 6.04 50.73
N ILE A 162 -17.88 6.44 49.50
CA ILE A 162 -17.79 7.87 49.11
C ILE A 162 -19.13 8.54 49.27
N THR A 163 -20.22 7.91 48.89
CA THR A 163 -21.56 8.44 49.07
C THR A 163 -21.89 8.60 50.56
N ALA A 164 -21.59 7.63 51.41
CA ALA A 164 -21.77 7.71 52.85
C ALA A 164 -20.92 8.81 53.51
N ILE A 165 -19.66 8.99 53.08
CA ILE A 165 -18.77 10.04 53.56
C ILE A 165 -19.32 11.42 53.15
N ILE A 166 -19.79 11.58 51.92
CA ILE A 166 -20.40 12.84 51.45
C ILE A 166 -21.67 13.16 52.26
N GLN A 167 -22.49 12.15 52.55
CA GLN A 167 -23.72 12.33 53.32
C GLN A 167 -23.44 12.77 54.76
N VAL A 168 -22.48 12.12 55.44
CA VAL A 168 -22.04 12.48 56.79
C VAL A 168 -21.41 13.88 56.81
N ALA A 169 -20.60 14.23 55.82
CA ALA A 169 -20.02 15.57 55.70
C ALA A 169 -21.09 16.66 55.49
N THR A 170 -22.15 16.34 54.74
CA THR A 170 -23.27 17.28 54.53
C THR A 170 -24.11 17.47 55.77
N GLU A 171 -24.32 16.42 56.58
CA GLU A 171 -25.04 16.50 57.87
C GLU A 171 -24.27 17.27 58.97
N LEU A 172 -22.91 17.28 58.91
CA LEU A 172 -22.07 18.01 59.86
C LEU A 172 -21.98 19.52 59.57
N VAL A 173 -22.40 19.97 58.43
CA VAL A 173 -22.34 21.37 57.97
C VAL A 173 -23.73 22.04 58.03
N SER A 174 -24.79 21.27 58.25
CA SER A 174 -26.16 21.78 58.42
C SER A 174 -26.52 21.95 59.85
#